data_ad80578f4dcdd792c0fe01369442cb22
#
_entry.id   ad80578f4dcdd792c0fe01369442cb22
#
_cell.length_a   1.000
_cell.length_b   1.000
_cell.length_c   1.000
_cell.angle_alpha   90.00
_cell.angle_beta   90.00
_cell.angle_gamma   90.00
#
_symmetry.space_group_name_H-M   'P 1'
#
loop_
_entity.id
_entity.type
_entity.pdbx_description
1 polymer ?
#
loop_
_entity_poly.entity_id
_entity_poly.type
_entity_poly.pdbx_seq_one_letter_code
_entity_poly.pdbx_strand_id
1 'polypeptide(L)'
;MDLFTYMDDGIYEIAIAHSKDNPFKKYLEFLKELDELNQDEEVFYKGIGREFISLLENTSMSKVYKMPVLMAFYNHGDILMEVSEEQLLSSWKEFFSTGTNWKDLDKNMTIQKYNSISDKEHLKKILSMPVHFLLESGKGFFVKKDGVAIGLREELRPLIDNPVMVCQMKDVIDYRAMDYYQRRYRQSQEDGEV
;
A
#
# COMPACT_ATOMS: atom_id res chain seq x y z
N MET A 1 -8.42 -6.43 16.04
CA MET A 1 -7.90 -7.82 15.90
C MET A 1 -6.87 -7.74 14.76
N ASP A 2 -5.64 -8.14 15.02
CA ASP A 2 -4.56 -8.04 14.02
C ASP A 2 -4.76 -9.13 12.95
N LEU A 3 -4.75 -8.73 11.68
CA LEU A 3 -4.93 -9.62 10.51
C LEU A 3 -3.91 -10.78 10.51
N PHE A 4 -2.72 -10.54 11.04
CA PHE A 4 -1.65 -11.54 11.12
C PHE A 4 -1.88 -12.62 12.19
N THR A 5 -2.68 -12.35 13.23
CA THR A 5 -3.02 -13.34 14.24
C THR A 5 -3.95 -14.44 13.69
N TYR A 6 -4.69 -14.14 12.62
CA TYR A 6 -5.57 -15.11 11.93
C TYR A 6 -4.83 -15.98 10.90
N MET A 7 -3.60 -15.61 10.53
CA MET A 7 -2.82 -16.33 9.49
C MET A 7 -2.11 -17.58 10.03
N ASP A 8 -2.07 -17.80 11.35
CA ASP A 8 -1.30 -18.90 11.97
C ASP A 8 -1.97 -20.27 11.86
N ASP A 9 -3.25 -20.34 11.46
CA ASP A 9 -4.03 -21.57 11.42
C ASP A 9 -4.15 -22.25 10.04
N GLY A 10 -3.32 -21.87 9.07
CA GLY A 10 -3.22 -22.58 7.78
C GLY A 10 -4.46 -22.49 6.88
N ILE A 11 -5.40 -21.56 7.13
CA ILE A 11 -6.65 -21.37 6.37
C ILE A 11 -6.44 -20.60 5.06
N TYR A 12 -5.21 -20.21 4.73
CA TYR A 12 -4.93 -19.61 3.43
C TYR A 12 -4.86 -20.69 2.34
N GLU A 13 -6.00 -21.31 2.05
CA GLU A 13 -6.08 -22.06 0.80
C GLU A 13 -5.89 -21.09 -0.37
N ILE A 14 -4.91 -21.40 -1.21
CA ILE A 14 -4.48 -20.62 -2.37
C ILE A 14 -5.65 -20.19 -3.28
N ALA A 15 -6.74 -20.98 -3.32
CA ALA A 15 -7.97 -20.69 -4.05
C ALA A 15 -8.73 -19.47 -3.49
N ILE A 16 -8.71 -19.26 -2.15
CA ILE A 16 -9.42 -18.15 -1.49
C ILE A 16 -8.70 -16.83 -1.72
N ALA A 17 -7.37 -16.82 -1.79
CA ALA A 17 -6.59 -15.62 -1.97
C ALA A 17 -6.96 -14.82 -3.25
N HIS A 18 -7.41 -15.49 -4.30
CA HIS A 18 -7.84 -14.86 -5.56
C HIS A 18 -9.35 -14.73 -5.70
N SER A 19 -10.12 -15.31 -4.81
CA SER A 19 -11.57 -15.18 -4.78
C SER A 19 -12.00 -13.70 -4.64
N LYS A 20 -13.14 -13.36 -5.21
CA LYS A 20 -13.81 -12.07 -4.94
C LYS A 20 -14.21 -11.95 -3.47
N ASP A 21 -14.43 -13.10 -2.84
CA ASP A 21 -14.92 -13.25 -1.46
C ASP A 21 -13.76 -13.31 -0.45
N ASN A 22 -12.51 -13.01 -0.87
CA ASN A 22 -11.38 -12.95 0.05
C ASN A 22 -11.55 -11.75 1.00
N PRO A 23 -11.76 -12.00 2.31
CA PRO A 23 -12.02 -10.95 3.30
C PRO A 23 -10.88 -9.92 3.40
N PHE A 24 -9.64 -10.34 3.12
CA PHE A 24 -8.47 -9.46 3.20
C PHE A 24 -8.41 -8.40 2.10
N LYS A 25 -9.16 -8.56 1.01
CA LYS A 25 -9.24 -7.55 -0.05
C LYS A 25 -10.05 -6.32 0.36
N LYS A 26 -11.07 -6.54 1.22
CA LYS A 26 -12.02 -5.50 1.64
C LYS A 26 -12.54 -5.84 3.05
N TYR A 27 -11.67 -5.74 4.03
CA TYR A 27 -11.96 -6.27 5.36
C TYR A 27 -13.18 -5.61 6.04
N LEU A 28 -13.31 -4.29 5.97
CA LEU A 28 -14.47 -3.60 6.54
C LEU A 28 -15.80 -3.96 5.82
N GLU A 29 -15.74 -4.21 4.52
CA GLU A 29 -16.89 -4.69 3.74
C GLU A 29 -17.32 -6.07 4.23
N PHE A 30 -16.36 -6.96 4.41
CA PHE A 30 -16.60 -8.32 4.93
C PHE A 30 -17.21 -8.30 6.33
N LEU A 31 -16.67 -7.50 7.26
CA LEU A 31 -17.24 -7.34 8.60
C LEU A 31 -18.67 -6.79 8.55
N LYS A 32 -18.93 -5.83 7.65
CA LYS A 32 -20.28 -5.28 7.47
C LYS A 32 -21.28 -6.31 6.97
N GLU A 33 -20.89 -7.16 6.01
CA GLU A 33 -21.76 -8.22 5.48
C GLU A 33 -22.12 -9.25 6.55
N LEU A 34 -21.25 -9.43 7.55
CA LEU A 34 -21.48 -10.31 8.70
C LEU A 34 -22.20 -9.63 9.87
N ASP A 35 -22.48 -8.31 9.78
CA ASP A 35 -23.01 -7.49 10.89
C ASP A 35 -22.08 -7.47 12.13
N GLU A 36 -20.76 -7.52 11.90
CA GLU A 36 -19.71 -7.64 12.93
C GLU A 36 -18.90 -6.35 13.10
N LEU A 37 -19.28 -5.24 12.46
CA LEU A 37 -18.63 -3.94 12.70
C LEU A 37 -18.88 -3.48 14.13
N ASN A 38 -17.80 -3.09 14.84
CA ASN A 38 -17.96 -2.39 16.11
C ASN A 38 -18.38 -0.92 15.90
N GLN A 39 -18.71 -0.22 17.00
CA GLN A 39 -19.24 1.14 16.92
C GLN A 39 -18.31 2.13 16.21
N ASP A 40 -16.99 2.05 16.44
CA ASP A 40 -15.99 2.95 15.83
C ASP A 40 -15.83 2.63 14.35
N GLU A 41 -15.82 1.35 13.98
CA GLU A 41 -15.79 0.88 12.60
C GLU A 41 -17.05 1.28 11.83
N GLU A 42 -18.23 1.22 12.46
CA GLU A 42 -19.48 1.70 11.84
C GLU A 42 -19.43 3.20 11.51
N VAL A 43 -18.93 4.02 12.44
CA VAL A 43 -18.78 5.46 12.24
C VAL A 43 -17.78 5.73 11.11
N PHE A 44 -16.63 5.06 11.14
CA PHE A 44 -15.60 5.18 10.11
C PHE A 44 -16.12 4.72 8.74
N TYR A 45 -16.87 3.63 8.69
CA TYR A 45 -17.40 3.04 7.47
C TYR A 45 -18.37 3.99 6.71
N LYS A 46 -19.10 4.83 7.43
CA LYS A 46 -20.06 5.79 6.85
C LYS A 46 -19.40 7.09 6.35
N GLY A 47 -18.10 7.27 6.58
CA GLY A 47 -17.37 8.51 6.34
C GLY A 47 -16.33 8.45 5.23
N ILE A 48 -15.66 9.57 5.05
CA ILE A 48 -14.57 9.74 4.07
C ILE A 48 -13.39 8.77 4.30
N GLY A 49 -13.20 8.28 5.53
CA GLY A 49 -12.19 7.28 5.85
C GLY A 49 -12.39 5.99 5.06
N ARG A 50 -13.63 5.49 5.00
CA ARG A 50 -13.96 4.30 4.18
C ARG A 50 -13.71 4.53 2.69
N GLU A 51 -14.02 5.72 2.19
CA GLU A 51 -13.75 6.06 0.78
C GLU A 51 -12.24 6.04 0.49
N PHE A 52 -11.44 6.58 1.40
CA PHE A 52 -9.97 6.55 1.27
C PHE A 52 -9.42 5.14 1.32
N ILE A 53 -9.82 4.32 2.31
CA ILE A 53 -9.39 2.92 2.38
C ILE A 53 -9.83 2.15 1.13
N SER A 54 -11.06 2.37 0.64
CA SER A 54 -11.54 1.77 -0.61
C SER A 54 -10.68 2.17 -1.82
N LEU A 55 -10.19 3.41 -1.87
CA LEU A 55 -9.23 3.80 -2.89
C LEU A 55 -7.94 2.98 -2.78
N LEU A 56 -7.38 2.83 -1.58
CA LEU A 56 -6.15 2.06 -1.37
C LEU A 56 -6.34 0.59 -1.75
N GLU A 57 -7.46 -0.03 -1.36
CA GLU A 57 -7.83 -1.40 -1.72
C GLU A 57 -7.89 -1.63 -3.22
N ASN A 58 -8.38 -0.65 -3.98
CA ASN A 58 -8.68 -0.79 -5.40
C ASN A 58 -7.71 -0.04 -6.33
N THR A 59 -6.71 0.68 -5.81
CA THR A 59 -5.77 1.42 -6.67
C THR A 59 -5.04 0.49 -7.63
N SER A 60 -5.02 0.84 -8.93
CA SER A 60 -4.32 0.04 -9.93
C SER A 60 -2.82 -0.07 -9.63
N MET A 61 -2.27 -1.27 -9.74
CA MET A 61 -0.88 -1.56 -9.42
C MET A 61 -0.31 -2.59 -10.40
N SER A 62 0.27 -2.12 -11.50
CA SER A 62 1.04 -2.95 -12.43
C SER A 62 2.46 -3.25 -11.92
N LYS A 63 2.97 -2.37 -11.06
CA LYS A 63 4.22 -2.49 -10.30
C LYS A 63 3.95 -2.12 -8.84
N VAL A 64 4.74 -2.67 -7.93
CA VAL A 64 4.59 -2.46 -6.48
C VAL A 64 4.90 -1.02 -6.02
N TYR A 65 5.27 -0.13 -6.92
CA TYR A 65 5.83 1.20 -6.65
C TYR A 65 4.96 2.12 -5.78
N LYS A 66 3.63 1.94 -5.80
CA LYS A 66 2.75 2.73 -4.93
C LYS A 66 2.89 2.35 -3.45
N MET A 67 3.26 1.11 -3.14
CA MET A 67 3.34 0.64 -1.75
C MET A 67 4.34 1.44 -0.91
N PRO A 68 5.61 1.61 -1.32
CA PRO A 68 6.54 2.44 -0.54
C PRO A 68 6.10 3.92 -0.40
N VAL A 69 5.34 4.48 -1.34
CA VAL A 69 4.78 5.83 -1.18
C VAL A 69 3.66 5.84 -0.12
N LEU A 70 2.79 4.82 -0.12
CA LEU A 70 1.75 4.67 0.90
C LEU A 70 2.35 4.38 2.29
N MET A 71 3.44 3.60 2.35
CA MET A 71 4.21 3.38 3.59
C MET A 71 4.81 4.66 4.14
N ALA A 72 5.27 5.59 3.27
CA ALA A 72 5.73 6.90 3.71
C ALA A 72 4.62 7.73 4.37
N PHE A 73 3.39 7.66 3.84
CA PHE A 73 2.23 8.28 4.50
C PHE A 73 1.85 7.57 5.80
N TYR A 74 1.88 6.25 5.82
CA TYR A 74 1.57 5.45 7.01
C TYR A 74 2.55 5.70 8.15
N ASN A 75 3.84 5.89 7.85
CA ASN A 75 4.91 6.31 8.77
C ASN A 75 4.89 5.54 10.11
N HIS A 76 4.90 4.20 10.04
CA HIS A 76 4.88 3.29 11.21
C HIS A 76 3.68 3.47 12.15
N GLY A 77 2.58 4.03 11.67
CA GLY A 77 1.35 4.25 12.44
C GLY A 77 1.05 5.72 12.75
N ASP A 78 2.03 6.59 12.59
CA ASP A 78 1.87 8.05 12.71
C ASP A 78 1.53 8.65 11.34
N ILE A 79 0.29 8.52 10.88
CA ILE A 79 -0.11 8.90 9.52
C ILE A 79 0.19 10.39 9.26
N LEU A 80 0.94 10.64 8.19
CA LEU A 80 1.34 11.98 7.78
C LEU A 80 0.34 12.57 6.79
N MET A 81 0.01 13.85 6.96
CA MET A 81 -0.77 14.62 5.97
C MET A 81 0.06 15.05 4.75
N GLU A 82 1.37 15.12 4.93
CA GLU A 82 2.32 15.61 3.93
C GLU A 82 3.60 14.81 4.01
N VAL A 83 4.15 14.45 2.85
CA VAL A 83 5.36 13.66 2.75
C VAL A 83 6.39 14.40 1.88
N SER A 84 7.58 14.60 2.44
CA SER A 84 8.70 15.22 1.74
C SER A 84 9.39 14.25 0.77
N GLU A 85 10.24 14.78 -0.13
CA GLU A 85 11.07 13.96 -1.00
C GLU A 85 12.02 13.05 -0.20
N GLU A 86 12.53 13.52 0.92
CA GLU A 86 13.42 12.75 1.80
C GLU A 86 12.68 11.56 2.43
N GLN A 87 11.46 11.76 2.93
CA GLN A 87 10.62 10.70 3.50
C GLN A 87 10.23 9.66 2.43
N LEU A 88 9.87 10.13 1.23
CA LEU A 88 9.61 9.23 0.09
C LEU A 88 10.83 8.38 -0.25
N LEU A 89 12.01 9.00 -0.33
CA LEU A 89 13.25 8.31 -0.65
C LEU A 89 13.62 7.28 0.43
N SER A 90 13.47 7.65 1.71
CA SER A 90 13.74 6.74 2.83
C SER A 90 12.84 5.51 2.76
N SER A 91 11.53 5.69 2.70
CA SER A 91 10.57 4.59 2.62
C SER A 91 10.75 3.74 1.35
N TRP A 92 11.08 4.36 0.21
CA TRP A 92 11.38 3.66 -1.03
C TRP A 92 12.62 2.76 -0.90
N LYS A 93 13.72 3.29 -0.34
CA LYS A 93 14.96 2.53 -0.16
C LYS A 93 14.77 1.41 0.86
N GLU A 94 14.08 1.65 1.96
CA GLU A 94 13.73 0.63 2.95
C GLU A 94 12.97 -0.53 2.29
N PHE A 95 11.90 -0.22 1.57
CA PHE A 95 11.08 -1.23 0.89
C PHE A 95 11.87 -2.04 -0.12
N PHE A 96 12.64 -1.39 -1.01
CA PHE A 96 13.36 -2.08 -2.07
C PHE A 96 14.67 -2.74 -1.61
N SER A 97 15.22 -2.38 -0.45
CA SER A 97 16.34 -3.12 0.17
C SER A 97 15.89 -4.38 0.92
N THR A 98 14.61 -4.53 1.21
CA THR A 98 14.08 -5.70 1.91
C THR A 98 14.08 -6.93 1.00
N GLY A 99 14.77 -7.98 1.43
CA GLY A 99 14.84 -9.26 0.71
C GLY A 99 15.26 -9.10 -0.77
N THR A 100 14.40 -9.50 -1.67
CA THR A 100 14.64 -9.43 -3.13
C THR A 100 13.76 -8.40 -3.85
N ASN A 101 13.12 -7.49 -3.12
CA ASN A 101 12.20 -6.49 -3.68
C ASN A 101 12.85 -5.62 -4.77
N TRP A 102 14.15 -5.36 -4.67
CA TRP A 102 14.93 -4.62 -5.67
C TRP A 102 14.82 -5.21 -7.09
N LYS A 103 14.57 -6.51 -7.24
CA LYS A 103 14.39 -7.17 -8.56
C LYS A 103 13.22 -6.57 -9.34
N ASP A 104 12.26 -5.95 -8.65
CA ASP A 104 11.06 -5.40 -9.27
C ASP A 104 11.22 -3.97 -9.80
N LEU A 105 12.33 -3.31 -9.48
CA LEU A 105 12.61 -1.94 -9.93
C LEU A 105 12.79 -1.84 -11.46
N ASP A 106 13.32 -2.88 -12.09
CA ASP A 106 13.47 -2.91 -13.54
C ASP A 106 13.54 -4.35 -14.06
N LYS A 107 13.34 -4.53 -15.37
CA LYS A 107 13.60 -5.82 -16.03
C LYS A 107 15.12 -6.09 -15.99
N ASN A 108 15.51 -7.28 -15.57
CA ASN A 108 16.93 -7.67 -15.41
C ASN A 108 17.72 -6.84 -14.39
N MET A 109 17.06 -6.37 -13.32
CA MET A 109 17.74 -5.73 -12.21
C MET A 109 18.67 -6.74 -11.50
N THR A 110 19.88 -6.31 -11.20
CA THR A 110 20.84 -7.04 -10.35
C THR A 110 21.12 -6.23 -9.09
N ILE A 111 21.62 -6.89 -8.05
CA ILE A 111 21.95 -6.20 -6.79
C ILE A 111 23.04 -5.11 -7.00
N GLN A 112 23.99 -5.34 -7.91
CA GLN A 112 25.02 -4.38 -8.25
C GLN A 112 24.43 -3.14 -8.93
N LYS A 113 23.50 -3.36 -9.88
CA LYS A 113 22.76 -2.25 -10.52
C LYS A 113 21.93 -1.48 -9.51
N TYR A 114 21.20 -2.19 -8.63
CA TYR A 114 20.42 -1.55 -7.58
C TYR A 114 21.29 -0.66 -6.69
N ASN A 115 22.42 -1.18 -6.20
CA ASN A 115 23.34 -0.44 -5.34
C ASN A 115 24.04 0.75 -6.03
N SER A 116 24.04 0.79 -7.37
CA SER A 116 24.61 1.90 -8.15
C SER A 116 23.62 3.01 -8.46
N ILE A 117 22.32 2.82 -8.18
CA ILE A 117 21.29 3.85 -8.42
C ILE A 117 21.48 4.99 -7.42
N SER A 118 21.65 6.20 -7.91
CA SER A 118 21.75 7.38 -7.06
C SER A 118 20.40 7.78 -6.46
N ASP A 119 20.44 8.50 -5.33
CA ASP A 119 19.23 9.03 -4.69
C ASP A 119 18.42 9.93 -5.64
N LYS A 120 19.11 10.68 -6.50
CA LYS A 120 18.45 11.51 -7.53
C LYS A 120 17.67 10.67 -8.56
N GLU A 121 18.20 9.53 -8.96
CA GLU A 121 17.54 8.62 -9.90
C GLU A 121 16.33 7.93 -9.23
N HIS A 122 16.47 7.49 -7.96
CA HIS A 122 15.37 6.99 -7.18
C HIS A 122 14.24 8.02 -7.06
N LEU A 123 14.55 9.27 -6.65
CA LEU A 123 13.56 10.35 -6.53
C LEU A 123 12.89 10.66 -7.86
N LYS A 124 13.64 10.72 -8.94
CA LYS A 124 13.07 10.92 -10.28
C LYS A 124 12.04 9.85 -10.62
N LYS A 125 12.34 8.58 -10.31
CA LYS A 125 11.42 7.46 -10.55
C LYS A 125 10.19 7.53 -9.66
N ILE A 126 10.35 7.84 -8.36
CA ILE A 126 9.26 8.01 -7.40
C ILE A 126 8.28 9.09 -7.88
N LEU A 127 8.80 10.27 -8.20
CA LEU A 127 7.98 11.42 -8.57
C LEU A 127 7.29 11.23 -9.93
N SER A 128 8.00 10.66 -10.91
CA SER A 128 7.47 10.49 -12.28
C SER A 128 6.54 9.29 -12.45
N MET A 129 6.48 8.37 -11.50
CA MET A 129 5.64 7.18 -11.60
C MET A 129 4.65 7.07 -10.43
N PRO A 130 4.96 6.51 -9.24
CA PRO A 130 3.94 6.29 -8.22
C PRO A 130 3.29 7.59 -7.74
N VAL A 131 4.04 8.66 -7.51
CA VAL A 131 3.49 9.95 -7.07
C VAL A 131 2.59 10.55 -8.15
N HIS A 132 3.06 10.62 -9.40
CA HIS A 132 2.27 11.09 -10.54
C HIS A 132 0.94 10.34 -10.66
N PHE A 133 0.97 9.00 -10.64
CA PHE A 133 -0.25 8.19 -10.76
C PHE A 133 -1.16 8.28 -9.54
N LEU A 134 -0.66 8.48 -8.32
CA LEU A 134 -1.50 8.75 -7.16
C LEU A 134 -2.20 10.09 -7.27
N LEU A 135 -1.53 11.12 -7.77
CA LEU A 135 -2.13 12.43 -8.00
C LEU A 135 -3.22 12.40 -9.09
N GLU A 136 -3.02 11.62 -10.17
CA GLU A 136 -3.99 11.54 -11.27
C GLU A 136 -5.16 10.62 -10.97
N SER A 137 -4.91 9.42 -10.44
CA SER A 137 -5.92 8.37 -10.25
C SER A 137 -6.44 8.24 -8.83
N GLY A 138 -5.92 9.04 -7.89
CA GLY A 138 -6.24 8.97 -6.46
C GLY A 138 -7.55 9.66 -6.07
N LYS A 139 -8.47 9.92 -7.03
CA LYS A 139 -9.81 10.50 -6.80
C LYS A 139 -9.79 11.77 -5.93
N GLY A 140 -8.71 12.56 -6.01
CA GLY A 140 -8.52 13.77 -5.22
C GLY A 140 -8.13 13.55 -3.76
N PHE A 141 -7.84 12.32 -3.33
CA PHE A 141 -7.31 12.06 -1.99
C PHE A 141 -5.83 12.42 -1.85
N PHE A 142 -5.09 12.33 -2.96
CA PHE A 142 -3.70 12.79 -3.03
C PHE A 142 -3.64 14.12 -3.77
N VAL A 143 -2.94 15.09 -3.19
CA VAL A 143 -2.91 16.46 -3.66
C VAL A 143 -1.48 17.00 -3.76
N LYS A 144 -1.28 17.94 -4.69
CA LYS A 144 -0.06 18.74 -4.72
C LYS A 144 -0.16 19.81 -3.63
N LYS A 145 0.94 20.01 -2.90
CA LYS A 145 1.10 21.11 -1.95
C LYS A 145 2.49 21.73 -2.13
N ASP A 146 2.59 23.03 -1.90
CA ASP A 146 3.86 23.73 -2.00
C ASP A 146 4.82 23.28 -0.90
N GLY A 147 6.08 23.07 -1.28
CA GLY A 147 7.15 22.70 -0.34
C GLY A 147 7.20 21.23 0.07
N VAL A 148 6.28 20.38 -0.43
CA VAL A 148 6.29 18.93 -0.18
C VAL A 148 6.16 18.14 -1.47
N ALA A 149 6.52 16.86 -1.44
CA ALA A 149 6.43 16.02 -2.63
C ALA A 149 4.99 15.64 -2.98
N ILE A 150 4.19 15.33 -1.95
CA ILE A 150 2.79 14.92 -2.08
C ILE A 150 2.10 15.06 -0.72
N GLY A 151 0.81 15.38 -0.72
CA GLY A 151 -0.02 15.47 0.48
C GLY A 151 -1.32 14.70 0.37
N LEU A 152 -1.98 14.49 1.50
CA LEU A 152 -3.37 14.05 1.58
C LEU A 152 -4.30 15.28 1.58
N ARG A 153 -5.52 15.08 1.09
CA ARG A 153 -6.58 16.09 1.15
C ARG A 153 -6.95 16.40 2.60
N GLU A 154 -7.27 17.64 2.85
CA GLU A 154 -7.41 18.18 4.22
C GLU A 154 -8.53 17.53 5.03
N GLU A 155 -9.57 17.03 4.38
CA GLU A 155 -10.69 16.37 5.02
C GLU A 155 -10.33 15.04 5.72
N LEU A 156 -9.14 14.48 5.42
CA LEU A 156 -8.62 13.32 6.14
C LEU A 156 -7.92 13.67 7.46
N ARG A 157 -7.59 14.95 7.71
CA ARG A 157 -6.86 15.37 8.91
C ARG A 157 -7.49 14.89 10.22
N PRO A 158 -8.82 14.91 10.42
CA PRO A 158 -9.42 14.41 11.66
C PRO A 158 -9.28 12.89 11.87
N LEU A 159 -8.83 12.16 10.85
CA LEU A 159 -8.75 10.71 10.85
C LEU A 159 -7.33 10.16 10.96
N ILE A 160 -6.28 10.99 10.89
CA ILE A 160 -4.89 10.50 10.91
C ILE A 160 -4.53 9.76 12.21
N ASP A 161 -5.14 10.15 13.33
CA ASP A 161 -4.96 9.51 14.64
C ASP A 161 -6.09 8.51 14.97
N ASN A 162 -7.01 8.26 14.02
CA ASN A 162 -8.11 7.32 14.23
C ASN A 162 -7.59 5.87 14.18
N PRO A 163 -7.78 5.05 15.24
CA PRO A 163 -7.25 3.69 15.29
C PRO A 163 -7.74 2.79 14.14
N VAL A 164 -8.98 2.98 13.68
CA VAL A 164 -9.52 2.21 12.54
C VAL A 164 -8.77 2.59 11.26
N MET A 165 -8.53 3.89 11.04
CA MET A 165 -7.76 4.38 9.88
C MET A 165 -6.35 3.81 9.87
N VAL A 166 -5.64 3.88 11.00
CA VAL A 166 -4.27 3.39 11.15
C VAL A 166 -4.20 1.89 10.88
N CYS A 167 -5.09 1.11 11.50
CA CYS A 167 -5.15 -0.34 11.33
C CYS A 167 -5.47 -0.71 9.87
N GLN A 168 -6.52 -0.15 9.30
CA GLN A 168 -6.95 -0.45 7.93
C GLN A 168 -5.92 -0.04 6.88
N MET A 169 -5.25 1.10 7.06
CA MET A 169 -4.20 1.54 6.14
C MET A 169 -3.02 0.57 6.14
N LYS A 170 -2.59 0.11 7.33
CA LYS A 170 -1.54 -0.91 7.46
C LYS A 170 -1.93 -2.20 6.75
N ASP A 171 -3.10 -2.74 7.10
CA ASP A 171 -3.56 -4.02 6.58
C ASP A 171 -3.66 -4.02 5.05
N VAL A 172 -4.19 -2.94 4.47
CA VAL A 172 -4.29 -2.81 3.01
C VAL A 172 -2.91 -2.73 2.35
N ILE A 173 -1.97 -1.97 2.91
CA ILE A 173 -0.61 -1.84 2.35
C ILE A 173 0.09 -3.20 2.39
N ASP A 174 0.08 -3.88 3.53
CA ASP A 174 0.74 -5.17 3.74
C ASP A 174 0.11 -6.26 2.85
N TYR A 175 -1.21 -6.35 2.85
CA TYR A 175 -1.93 -7.31 2.01
C TYR A 175 -1.62 -7.10 0.52
N ARG A 176 -1.66 -5.87 0.04
CA ARG A 176 -1.43 -5.59 -1.38
C ARG A 176 0.01 -5.83 -1.82
N ALA A 177 0.98 -5.55 -0.96
CA ALA A 177 2.38 -5.87 -1.23
C ALA A 177 2.58 -7.40 -1.30
N MET A 178 2.02 -8.14 -0.34
CA MET A 178 2.07 -9.59 -0.29
C MET A 178 1.39 -10.23 -1.53
N ASP A 179 0.15 -9.84 -1.85
CA ASP A 179 -0.60 -10.34 -3.01
C ASP A 179 0.14 -10.08 -4.33
N TYR A 180 0.78 -8.90 -4.45
CA TYR A 180 1.58 -8.57 -5.62
C TYR A 180 2.75 -9.55 -5.81
N TYR A 181 3.53 -9.81 -4.76
CA TYR A 181 4.68 -10.72 -4.85
C TYR A 181 4.28 -12.19 -5.00
N GLN A 182 3.19 -12.61 -4.37
CA GLN A 182 2.66 -13.97 -4.56
C GLN A 182 2.25 -14.21 -6.02
N ARG A 183 1.56 -13.26 -6.64
CA ARG A 183 1.18 -13.37 -8.07
C ARG A 183 2.40 -13.44 -8.97
N ARG A 184 3.42 -12.62 -8.72
CA ARG A 184 4.67 -12.65 -9.50
C ARG A 184 5.43 -13.95 -9.33
N TYR A 185 5.51 -14.47 -8.11
CA TYR A 185 6.18 -15.75 -7.86
C TYR A 185 5.52 -16.90 -8.61
N ARG A 186 4.20 -16.95 -8.66
CA ARG A 186 3.47 -17.98 -9.43
C ARG A 186 3.71 -17.85 -10.92
N GLN A 187 3.63 -16.63 -11.47
CA GLN A 187 3.94 -16.40 -12.89
C GLN A 187 5.34 -16.87 -13.26
N SER A 188 6.35 -16.59 -12.41
CA SER A 188 7.72 -17.06 -12.66
C SER A 188 7.85 -18.58 -12.67
N GLN A 189 7.04 -19.29 -11.87
CA GLN A 189 7.03 -20.77 -11.88
C GLN A 189 6.33 -21.34 -13.11
N GLU A 190 5.24 -20.72 -13.56
CA GLU A 190 4.50 -21.13 -14.76
C GLU A 190 5.32 -20.90 -16.03
N ASP A 191 6.08 -19.80 -16.08
CA ASP A 191 6.95 -19.44 -17.21
C ASP A 191 8.28 -20.22 -17.23
N GLY A 192 8.56 -21.07 -16.22
CA GLY A 192 9.76 -21.90 -16.14
C GLY A 192 11.06 -21.13 -15.84
N GLU A 193 10.93 -19.90 -15.36
CA GLU A 193 12.06 -19.08 -14.89
C GLU A 193 12.31 -19.35 -13.39
N VAL A 194 12.98 -20.47 -13.05
CA VAL A 194 13.49 -20.74 -11.71
C VAL A 194 15.02 -20.67 -11.73
#